data_e55aa297bb155123d46e403512617e97
#
_entry.id   e55aa297bb155123d46e403512617e97
#
_cell.length_a   1.000
_cell.length_b   1.000
_cell.length_c   1.000
_cell.angle_alpha   90.00
_cell.angle_beta   90.00
_cell.angle_gamma   90.00
#
_symmetry.space_group_name_H-M   'P 1'
#
loop_
_entity.id
_entity.type
_entity.pdbx_description
1 polymer ?
#
loop_
_entity_poly.entity_id
_entity_poly.type
_entity_poly.pdbx_seq_one_letter_code
_entity_poly.pdbx_strand_id
1 'polypeptide(L)'
;TLPVKAARRLTKLLRSKPLRILSDPITATILNIGGLWLLYTTDLYMLMHHSLLLHVFVHIHVFLAGYLFTISMLYIDPTPHRHSYLYRGVVLVIALAGHGILSKYIYANPPAGVAADQAQAGGKLMYYGGDMIDIVIIFLLCLHWYQDSRPRKRAGQVTWQNR
;
A
#
# COMPACT_ATOMS: atom_id res chain seq x y z
N THR A 1 -17.03 8.81 18.96
CA THR A 1 -16.03 9.89 19.12
C THR A 1 -15.00 9.48 20.16
N LEU A 2 -13.72 9.46 19.80
CA LEU A 2 -12.61 9.13 20.71
C LEU A 2 -12.47 10.22 21.80
N PRO A 3 -12.24 9.85 23.08
CA PRO A 3 -11.98 10.83 24.12
C PRO A 3 -10.72 11.65 23.80
N VAL A 4 -10.75 12.94 24.08
CA VAL A 4 -9.69 13.93 23.71
C VAL A 4 -8.27 13.48 24.10
N LYS A 5 -8.13 12.81 25.25
CA LYS A 5 -6.83 12.25 25.70
C LYS A 5 -6.32 11.13 24.79
N ALA A 6 -7.20 10.26 24.29
CA ALA A 6 -6.83 9.18 23.35
C ALA A 6 -6.49 9.77 21.97
N ALA A 7 -7.24 10.75 21.50
CA ALA A 7 -6.96 11.44 20.24
C ALA A 7 -5.58 12.13 20.26
N ARG A 8 -5.21 12.80 21.37
CA ARG A 8 -3.88 13.42 21.53
C ARG A 8 -2.75 12.38 21.54
N ARG A 9 -2.93 11.22 22.20
CA ARG A 9 -1.93 10.14 22.21
C ARG A 9 -1.77 9.55 20.82
N LEU A 10 -2.86 9.30 20.11
CA LEU A 10 -2.86 8.81 18.74
C LEU A 10 -2.12 9.78 17.79
N THR A 11 -2.42 11.08 17.86
CA THR A 11 -1.75 12.10 17.06
C THR A 11 -0.24 12.19 17.36
N LYS A 12 0.15 12.02 18.62
CA LYS A 12 1.57 12.00 19.01
C LYS A 12 2.28 10.75 18.47
N LEU A 13 1.62 9.60 18.49
CA LEU A 13 2.11 8.34 17.89
C LEU A 13 2.26 8.48 16.37
N LEU A 14 1.24 9.00 15.68
CA LEU A 14 1.26 9.22 14.23
C LEU A 14 2.34 10.21 13.78
N ARG A 15 2.76 11.13 14.67
CA ARG A 15 3.88 12.09 14.42
C ARG A 15 5.26 11.52 14.76
N SER A 16 5.35 10.29 15.27
CA SER A 16 6.64 9.69 15.61
C SER A 16 7.49 9.43 14.37
N LYS A 17 8.82 9.59 14.50
CA LYS A 17 9.78 9.37 13.39
C LYS A 17 9.63 7.99 12.74
N PRO A 18 9.50 6.86 13.50
CA PRO A 18 9.36 5.54 12.90
C PRO A 18 8.07 5.39 12.08
N LEU A 19 6.93 5.91 12.55
CA LEU A 19 5.69 5.84 11.78
C LEU A 19 5.74 6.70 10.52
N ARG A 20 6.44 7.83 10.55
CA ARG A 20 6.66 8.65 9.37
C ARG A 20 7.46 7.91 8.30
N ILE A 21 8.51 7.17 8.70
CA ILE A 21 9.33 6.37 7.78
C ILE A 21 8.51 5.20 7.22
N LEU A 22 7.78 4.49 8.07
CA LEU A 22 6.93 3.36 7.65
C LEU A 22 5.79 3.79 6.71
N SER A 23 5.24 4.99 6.88
CA SER A 23 4.18 5.54 6.03
C SER A 23 4.70 6.23 4.77
N ASP A 24 6.01 6.25 4.54
CA ASP A 24 6.58 6.73 3.28
C ASP A 24 6.24 5.76 2.15
N PRO A 25 5.75 6.24 0.98
CA PRO A 25 5.37 5.39 -0.15
C PRO A 25 6.46 4.41 -0.61
N ILE A 26 7.73 4.82 -0.65
CA ILE A 26 8.84 3.93 -1.03
C ILE A 26 9.04 2.86 0.03
N THR A 27 9.11 3.24 1.31
CA THR A 27 9.29 2.28 2.41
C THR A 27 8.15 1.26 2.45
N ALA A 28 6.91 1.72 2.32
CA ALA A 28 5.74 0.85 2.29
C ALA A 28 5.76 -0.10 1.08
N THR A 29 6.20 0.38 -0.09
CA THR A 29 6.38 -0.45 -1.29
C THR A 29 7.46 -1.51 -1.08
N ILE A 30 8.61 -1.16 -0.51
CA ILE A 30 9.69 -2.11 -0.21
C ILE A 30 9.22 -3.18 0.78
N LEU A 31 8.50 -2.81 1.82
CA LEU A 31 7.95 -3.76 2.79
C LEU A 31 6.90 -4.68 2.16
N ASN A 32 6.03 -4.15 1.32
CA ASN A 32 4.97 -4.93 0.69
C ASN A 32 5.49 -5.79 -0.47
N ILE A 33 5.98 -5.16 -1.53
CA ILE A 33 6.42 -5.88 -2.74
C ILE A 33 7.74 -6.62 -2.47
N GLY A 34 8.71 -5.97 -1.81
CA GLY A 34 9.99 -6.60 -1.45
C GLY A 34 9.82 -7.78 -0.50
N GLY A 35 8.89 -7.69 0.47
CA GLY A 35 8.54 -8.80 1.35
C GLY A 35 7.97 -10.01 0.58
N LEU A 36 7.09 -9.78 -0.41
CA LEU A 36 6.57 -10.83 -1.29
C LEU A 36 7.67 -11.43 -2.18
N TRP A 37 8.56 -10.59 -2.73
CA TRP A 37 9.72 -11.08 -3.48
C TRP A 37 10.59 -11.99 -2.61
N LEU A 38 10.95 -11.54 -1.42
CA LEU A 38 11.73 -12.36 -0.48
C LEU A 38 11.05 -13.70 -0.17
N LEU A 39 9.73 -13.67 0.07
CA LEU A 39 8.95 -14.86 0.39
C LEU A 39 9.02 -15.90 -0.73
N TYR A 40 8.80 -15.48 -1.99
CA TYR A 40 8.62 -16.41 -3.11
C TYR A 40 9.90 -16.74 -3.89
N THR A 41 10.98 -15.93 -3.74
CA THR A 41 12.25 -16.18 -4.44
C THR A 41 13.31 -16.85 -3.56
N THR A 42 12.99 -17.06 -2.26
CA THR A 42 13.88 -17.76 -1.32
C THR A 42 13.17 -18.97 -0.72
N ASP A 43 13.89 -19.75 0.08
CA ASP A 43 13.34 -20.91 0.80
C ASP A 43 12.35 -20.51 1.92
N LEU A 44 12.11 -19.23 2.12
CA LEU A 44 11.24 -18.74 3.18
C LEU A 44 9.81 -19.27 3.06
N TYR A 45 9.31 -19.44 1.82
CA TYR A 45 8.01 -20.03 1.56
C TYR A 45 7.93 -21.47 2.07
N MET A 46 8.93 -22.28 1.80
CA MET A 46 9.01 -23.67 2.29
C MET A 46 9.17 -23.72 3.82
N LEU A 47 10.05 -22.88 4.38
CA LEU A 47 10.28 -22.81 5.83
C LEU A 47 9.02 -22.39 6.59
N MET A 48 8.20 -21.51 6.02
CA MET A 48 6.91 -21.09 6.59
C MET A 48 5.96 -22.28 6.80
N HIS A 49 6.00 -23.31 5.94
CA HIS A 49 5.15 -24.49 6.08
C HIS A 49 5.63 -25.45 7.18
N HIS A 50 6.90 -25.37 7.58
CA HIS A 50 7.46 -26.19 8.64
C HIS A 50 7.36 -25.56 10.05
N SER A 51 6.97 -24.28 10.16
CA SER A 51 6.89 -23.56 11.42
C SER A 51 5.63 -22.73 11.54
N LEU A 52 4.74 -23.08 12.46
CA LEU A 52 3.52 -22.33 12.74
C LEU A 52 3.82 -20.85 13.10
N LEU A 53 4.85 -20.61 13.91
CA LEU A 53 5.22 -19.25 14.30
C LEU A 53 5.65 -18.42 13.08
N LEU A 54 6.46 -18.99 12.18
CA LEU A 54 6.91 -18.32 10.97
C LEU A 54 5.73 -18.09 10.02
N HIS A 55 4.82 -19.06 9.91
CA HIS A 55 3.59 -18.93 9.13
C HIS A 55 2.76 -17.73 9.57
N VAL A 56 2.45 -17.65 10.86
CA VAL A 56 1.69 -16.53 11.44
C VAL A 56 2.43 -15.21 11.26
N PHE A 57 3.73 -15.18 11.50
CA PHE A 57 4.54 -13.96 11.34
C PHE A 57 4.52 -13.44 9.90
N VAL A 58 4.71 -14.30 8.90
CA VAL A 58 4.67 -13.93 7.48
C VAL A 58 3.30 -13.37 7.10
N HIS A 59 2.20 -14.00 7.53
CA HIS A 59 0.86 -13.51 7.21
C HIS A 59 0.55 -12.17 7.87
N ILE A 60 0.97 -11.97 9.12
CA ILE A 60 0.87 -10.66 9.79
C ILE A 60 1.68 -9.61 9.05
N HIS A 61 2.92 -9.94 8.65
CA HIS A 61 3.77 -9.02 7.89
C HIS A 61 3.11 -8.62 6.56
N VAL A 62 2.67 -9.59 5.77
CA VAL A 62 2.01 -9.34 4.46
C VAL A 62 0.77 -8.46 4.63
N PHE A 63 -0.06 -8.76 5.63
CA PHE A 63 -1.25 -7.96 5.92
C PHE A 63 -0.91 -6.52 6.30
N LEU A 64 0.02 -6.34 7.25
CA LEU A 64 0.42 -5.01 7.71
C LEU A 64 1.14 -4.21 6.63
N ALA A 65 1.98 -4.85 5.83
CA ALA A 65 2.70 -4.21 4.73
C ALA A 65 1.72 -3.75 3.62
N GLY A 66 0.72 -4.58 3.27
CA GLY A 66 -0.35 -4.20 2.34
C GLY A 66 -1.20 -3.05 2.87
N TYR A 67 -1.54 -3.06 4.17
CA TYR A 67 -2.25 -1.96 4.81
C TYR A 67 -1.45 -0.65 4.76
N LEU A 68 -0.16 -0.71 5.16
CA LEU A 68 0.74 0.45 5.09
C LEU A 68 0.89 0.98 3.67
N PHE A 69 1.02 0.11 2.68
CA PHE A 69 1.07 0.49 1.27
C PHE A 69 -0.18 1.26 0.86
N THR A 70 -1.36 0.73 1.15
CA THR A 70 -2.63 1.35 0.80
C THR A 70 -2.79 2.73 1.43
N ILE A 71 -2.52 2.89 2.73
CA ILE A 71 -2.65 4.19 3.41
C ILE A 71 -1.59 5.19 2.97
N SER A 72 -0.38 4.73 2.59
CA SER A 72 0.69 5.58 2.07
C SER A 72 0.35 6.15 0.67
N MET A 73 -0.39 5.38 -0.14
CA MET A 73 -0.84 5.82 -1.47
C MET A 73 -2.05 6.75 -1.41
N LEU A 74 -3.03 6.48 -0.55
CA LEU A 74 -4.32 7.18 -0.57
C LEU A 74 -4.45 8.30 0.47
N TYR A 75 -3.61 8.32 1.52
CA TYR A 75 -3.70 9.29 2.64
C TYR A 75 -5.12 9.43 3.19
N ILE A 76 -5.78 8.30 3.46
CA ILE A 76 -7.10 8.25 4.06
C ILE A 76 -7.06 8.85 5.47
N ASP A 77 -5.97 8.59 6.19
CA ASP A 77 -5.72 9.14 7.52
C ASP A 77 -5.04 10.52 7.48
N PRO A 78 -5.26 11.39 8.48
CA PRO A 78 -4.60 12.69 8.58
C PRO A 78 -3.10 12.50 8.82
N THR A 79 -2.33 12.40 7.74
CA THR A 79 -0.86 12.33 7.79
C THR A 79 -0.26 13.73 7.82
N PRO A 80 0.69 14.01 8.74
CA PRO A 80 1.31 15.33 8.87
C PRO A 80 2.25 15.70 7.71
N HIS A 81 2.68 14.72 6.93
CA HIS A 81 3.58 14.89 5.79
C HIS A 81 2.98 14.22 4.55
N ARG A 82 2.42 15.03 3.65
CA ARG A 82 1.84 14.54 2.39
C ARG A 82 2.87 14.70 1.27
N HIS A 83 3.22 13.60 0.63
CA HIS A 83 3.98 13.63 -0.62
C HIS A 83 3.08 14.04 -1.80
N SER A 84 3.70 14.57 -2.87
CA SER A 84 2.96 14.98 -4.07
C SER A 84 2.23 13.80 -4.73
N TYR A 85 1.17 14.09 -5.47
CA TYR A 85 0.44 13.06 -6.23
C TYR A 85 1.31 12.39 -7.28
N LEU A 86 2.19 13.16 -7.94
CA LEU A 86 3.14 12.64 -8.91
C LEU A 86 4.10 11.63 -8.27
N TYR A 87 4.68 11.96 -7.12
CA TYR A 87 5.58 11.05 -6.40
C TYR A 87 4.88 9.71 -6.06
N ARG A 88 3.67 9.78 -5.49
CA ARG A 88 2.88 8.58 -5.17
C ARG A 88 2.51 7.78 -6.42
N GLY A 89 2.14 8.47 -7.51
CA GLY A 89 1.83 7.84 -8.78
C GLY A 89 3.02 7.09 -9.37
N VAL A 90 4.23 7.68 -9.35
CA VAL A 90 5.46 7.02 -9.83
C VAL A 90 5.78 5.79 -8.97
N VAL A 91 5.71 5.91 -7.63
CA VAL A 91 5.96 4.78 -6.72
C VAL A 91 4.92 3.68 -6.92
N LEU A 92 3.65 4.04 -7.13
CA LEU A 92 2.58 3.09 -7.44
C LEU A 92 2.88 2.30 -8.73
N VAL A 93 3.27 2.98 -9.81
CA VAL A 93 3.62 2.29 -11.08
C VAL A 93 4.78 1.31 -10.89
N ILE A 94 5.80 1.68 -10.12
CA ILE A 94 6.92 0.78 -9.80
C ILE A 94 6.43 -0.43 -8.97
N ALA A 95 5.55 -0.20 -8.01
CA ALA A 95 4.96 -1.27 -7.19
C ALA A 95 4.14 -2.25 -8.04
N LEU A 96 3.29 -1.74 -8.93
CA LEU A 96 2.50 -2.54 -9.87
C LEU A 96 3.39 -3.38 -10.79
N ALA A 97 4.43 -2.77 -11.34
CA ALA A 97 5.39 -3.49 -12.18
C ALA A 97 6.08 -4.62 -11.38
N GLY A 98 6.55 -4.33 -10.16
CA GLY A 98 7.18 -5.32 -9.28
C GLY A 98 6.25 -6.48 -8.93
N HIS A 99 4.98 -6.19 -8.62
CA HIS A 99 3.95 -7.19 -8.34
C HIS A 99 3.63 -8.05 -9.58
N GLY A 100 3.39 -7.42 -10.73
CA GLY A 100 3.10 -8.11 -11.99
C GLY A 100 4.27 -8.99 -12.48
N ILE A 101 5.51 -8.56 -12.30
CA ILE A 101 6.70 -9.37 -12.63
C ILE A 101 6.79 -10.57 -11.68
N LEU A 102 6.58 -10.36 -10.37
CA LEU A 102 6.63 -11.44 -9.38
C LEU A 102 5.57 -12.51 -9.64
N SER A 103 4.34 -12.13 -9.96
CA SER A 103 3.27 -13.08 -10.25
C SER A 103 3.58 -13.96 -11.49
N LYS A 104 4.19 -13.37 -12.52
CA LYS A 104 4.69 -14.10 -13.70
C LYS A 104 5.88 -14.99 -13.37
N TYR A 105 6.77 -14.52 -12.48
CA TYR A 105 7.90 -15.31 -12.00
C TYR A 105 7.42 -16.58 -11.27
N ILE A 106 6.46 -16.45 -10.34
CA ILE A 106 5.87 -17.58 -9.61
C ILE A 106 5.19 -18.57 -10.58
N TYR A 107 4.49 -18.03 -11.60
CA TYR A 107 3.87 -18.86 -12.63
C TYR A 107 4.89 -19.72 -13.39
N ALA A 108 6.05 -19.16 -13.71
CA ALA A 108 7.10 -19.84 -14.47
C ALA A 108 8.04 -20.68 -13.60
N ASN A 109 8.24 -20.29 -12.34
CA ASN A 109 9.17 -20.90 -11.40
C ASN A 109 8.43 -21.25 -10.10
N PRO A 110 7.85 -22.45 -10.00
CA PRO A 110 7.15 -22.88 -8.80
C PRO A 110 8.05 -22.80 -7.57
N PRO A 111 7.56 -22.23 -6.44
CA PRO A 111 8.31 -22.27 -5.18
C PRO A 111 8.58 -23.72 -4.75
N ALA A 112 9.66 -23.92 -3.98
CA ALA A 112 10.05 -25.24 -3.51
C ALA A 112 8.89 -25.91 -2.74
N GLY A 113 8.58 -27.17 -3.11
CA GLY A 113 7.52 -27.97 -2.49
C GLY A 113 6.10 -27.67 -3.02
N VAL A 114 5.95 -26.82 -4.04
CA VAL A 114 4.64 -26.51 -4.65
C VAL A 114 4.53 -27.19 -6.02
N ALA A 115 3.41 -27.85 -6.29
CA ALA A 115 3.12 -28.43 -7.60
C ALA A 115 2.96 -27.33 -8.66
N ALA A 116 3.42 -27.60 -9.90
CA ALA A 116 3.44 -26.59 -10.95
C ALA A 116 2.06 -26.01 -11.29
N ASP A 117 1.03 -26.84 -11.29
CA ASP A 117 -0.36 -26.44 -11.52
C ASP A 117 -0.88 -25.50 -10.42
N GLN A 118 -0.53 -25.76 -9.16
CA GLN A 118 -0.87 -24.90 -8.03
C GLN A 118 -0.13 -23.56 -8.10
N ALA A 119 1.17 -23.57 -8.43
CA ALA A 119 1.94 -22.34 -8.61
C ALA A 119 1.40 -21.49 -9.77
N GLN A 120 1.01 -22.13 -10.87
CA GLN A 120 0.37 -21.45 -12.00
C GLN A 120 -0.97 -20.84 -11.63
N ALA A 121 -1.82 -21.58 -10.90
CA ALA A 121 -3.09 -21.06 -10.39
C ALA A 121 -2.89 -19.90 -9.43
N GLY A 122 -1.96 -20.03 -8.48
CA GLY A 122 -1.58 -18.97 -7.54
C GLY A 122 -1.02 -17.73 -8.23
N GLY A 123 -0.11 -17.91 -9.20
CA GLY A 123 0.46 -16.81 -10.00
C GLY A 123 -0.61 -16.06 -10.80
N LYS A 124 -1.56 -16.78 -11.41
CA LYS A 124 -2.71 -16.16 -12.09
C LYS A 124 -3.61 -15.39 -11.13
N LEU A 125 -3.93 -15.99 -9.98
CA LEU A 125 -4.77 -15.35 -8.96
C LEU A 125 -4.09 -14.09 -8.42
N MET A 126 -2.79 -14.15 -8.15
CA MET A 126 -2.00 -13.02 -7.72
C MET A 126 -1.98 -11.91 -8.76
N TYR A 127 -1.81 -12.25 -10.05
CA TYR A 127 -1.80 -11.28 -11.15
C TYR A 127 -3.16 -10.59 -11.29
N TYR A 128 -4.21 -11.33 -11.60
CA TYR A 128 -5.54 -10.76 -11.86
C TYR A 128 -6.21 -10.21 -10.62
N GLY A 129 -6.06 -10.86 -9.46
CA GLY A 129 -6.58 -10.36 -8.19
C GLY A 129 -5.90 -9.08 -7.74
N GLY A 130 -4.57 -8.99 -7.95
CA GLY A 130 -3.80 -7.78 -7.71
C GLY A 130 -4.25 -6.64 -8.62
N ASP A 131 -4.36 -6.87 -9.93
CA ASP A 131 -4.81 -5.88 -10.91
C ASP A 131 -6.16 -5.26 -10.52
N MET A 132 -7.10 -6.06 -10.00
CA MET A 132 -8.40 -5.54 -9.54
C MET A 132 -8.27 -4.55 -8.37
N ILE A 133 -7.40 -4.85 -7.40
CA ILE A 133 -7.12 -3.97 -6.26
C ILE A 133 -6.38 -2.71 -6.74
N ASP A 134 -5.41 -2.89 -7.63
CA ASP A 134 -4.58 -1.83 -8.18
C ASP A 134 -5.42 -0.80 -8.97
N ILE A 135 -6.40 -1.26 -9.76
CA ILE A 135 -7.36 -0.39 -10.45
C ILE A 135 -8.12 0.50 -9.44
N VAL A 136 -8.56 -0.05 -8.31
CA VAL A 136 -9.24 0.73 -7.28
C VAL A 136 -8.30 1.77 -6.66
N ILE A 137 -7.05 1.41 -6.36
CA ILE A 137 -6.06 2.34 -5.80
C ILE A 137 -5.75 3.46 -6.80
N ILE A 138 -5.53 3.13 -8.09
CA ILE A 138 -5.30 4.10 -9.17
C ILE A 138 -6.49 5.06 -9.27
N PHE A 139 -7.71 4.52 -9.33
CA PHE A 139 -8.92 5.32 -9.43
C PHE A 139 -9.05 6.30 -8.27
N LEU A 140 -8.88 5.83 -7.04
CA LEU A 140 -8.97 6.68 -5.84
C LEU A 140 -7.86 7.74 -5.80
N LEU A 141 -6.62 7.38 -6.17
CA LEU A 141 -5.51 8.33 -6.25
C LEU A 141 -5.78 9.44 -7.27
N CYS A 142 -6.26 9.07 -8.47
CA CYS A 142 -6.63 10.01 -9.51
C CYS A 142 -7.82 10.89 -9.10
N LEU A 143 -8.83 10.32 -8.43
CA LEU A 143 -9.98 11.03 -7.91
C LEU A 143 -9.58 12.09 -6.88
N HIS A 144 -8.72 11.73 -5.91
CA HIS A 144 -8.20 12.67 -4.92
C HIS A 144 -7.38 13.78 -5.58
N TRP A 145 -6.52 13.43 -6.54
CA TRP A 145 -5.75 14.41 -7.29
C TRP A 145 -6.66 15.40 -8.03
N TYR A 146 -7.67 14.89 -8.72
CA TYR A 146 -8.63 15.73 -9.44
C TYR A 146 -9.41 16.66 -8.49
N GLN A 147 -9.87 16.14 -7.34
CA GLN A 147 -10.60 16.92 -6.35
C GLN A 147 -9.75 18.05 -5.74
N ASP A 148 -8.48 17.76 -5.42
CA ASP A 148 -7.56 18.74 -4.84
C ASP A 148 -7.08 19.77 -5.87
N SER A 149 -7.06 19.42 -7.17
CA SER A 149 -6.68 20.32 -8.27
C SER A 149 -7.81 21.26 -8.72
N ARG A 150 -9.04 21.04 -8.27
CA ARG A 150 -10.16 21.93 -8.60
C ARG A 150 -9.98 23.31 -7.98
N PRO A 151 -10.17 24.42 -8.74
CA PRO A 151 -10.19 25.76 -8.17
C PRO A 151 -11.30 25.82 -7.11
N ARG A 152 -10.94 26.09 -5.86
CA ARG A 152 -11.92 26.41 -4.82
C ARG A 152 -12.67 27.64 -5.30
N LYS A 153 -13.96 27.52 -5.63
CA LYS A 153 -14.84 28.68 -5.80
C LYS A 153 -14.70 29.49 -4.50
N ARG A 154 -14.13 30.70 -4.60
CA ARG A 154 -14.10 31.63 -3.47
C ARG A 154 -15.55 31.84 -3.05
N ALA A 155 -15.96 31.21 -1.96
CA ALA A 155 -17.23 31.48 -1.33
C ALA A 155 -17.15 32.93 -0.83
N GLY A 156 -17.93 33.82 -1.49
CA GLY A 156 -18.30 35.11 -0.97
C GLY A 156 -17.22 36.20 -0.98
N GLN A 157 -16.92 36.79 -2.15
CA GLN A 157 -16.84 38.24 -2.18
C GLN A 157 -18.30 38.76 -2.16
N VAL A 158 -18.89 38.84 -0.96
CA VAL A 158 -19.99 39.75 -0.74
C VAL A 158 -19.36 41.13 -0.75
N THR A 159 -19.36 41.74 -1.91
CA THR A 159 -19.14 43.19 -2.08
C THR A 159 -20.21 43.91 -1.29
N TRP A 160 -19.85 44.37 -0.09
CA TRP A 160 -20.59 45.49 0.52
C TRP A 160 -20.18 46.75 -0.25
N GLN A 161 -20.68 46.89 -1.49
CA GLN A 161 -20.88 48.19 -2.09
C GLN A 161 -22.27 48.63 -1.62
N ASN A 162 -22.27 49.60 -0.72
CA ASN A 162 -23.22 50.70 -0.63
C ASN A 162 -23.32 51.27 0.80
N ARG A 163 -22.75 52.32 1.12
CA ARG A 163 -23.35 53.68 1.22
C ARG A 163 -22.39 54.56 1.97
#